data_9c76449dd4ee0aa2b6a0a9d69ccc345c
#
_entry.id   9c76449dd4ee0aa2b6a0a9d69ccc345c
#
_cell.length_a   1.000
_cell.length_b   1.000
_cell.length_c   1.000
_cell.angle_alpha   90.00
_cell.angle_beta   90.00
_cell.angle_gamma   90.00
#
_symmetry.space_group_name_H-M   'P 1'
#
loop_
_entity.id
_entity.type
_entity.pdbx_description
1 polymer ?
#
loop_
_entity_poly.entity_id
_entity_poly.type
_entity_poly.pdbx_seq_one_letter_code
_entity_poly.pdbx_strand_id
1 'polypeptide(L)'
;MSDILTDTSAGVLTITLNRVDKKNSITAAMYASMAEALVQAEADPAVHAVVFQGHETIFSAGNDIGDFLNAKPSTMDSPVFRFLRGISTFSKPVLAAVCGPAVGIGTTLLFHCDLVYAGDNAAFSMPFVNLGLCPEAASSYLAPQRMGYGRAAEALLLGEPFLAEAALEMGLVSRIVPPSEAAALAQRQAQKLAAKPLGSLVETKRLMKLGQVEVVAQRMVQEAQSFGRMLAEPAAREAFTAFMEKRKPDFSKI
;
A
#
# COMPACT_ATOMS: atom_id res chain seq x y z
N MET A 1 -11.75 -11.85 16.33
CA MET A 1 -12.09 -11.65 14.89
C MET A 1 -10.79 -11.56 14.11
N SER A 2 -10.77 -11.96 12.85
CA SER A 2 -9.55 -11.84 12.02
C SER A 2 -9.28 -10.38 11.66
N ASP A 3 -8.01 -9.96 11.68
CA ASP A 3 -7.59 -8.60 11.31
C ASP A 3 -7.60 -8.37 9.79
N ILE A 4 -7.61 -9.45 9.01
CA ILE A 4 -7.86 -9.45 7.56
C ILE A 4 -9.09 -10.32 7.30
N LEU A 5 -10.08 -9.75 6.61
CA LEU A 5 -11.22 -10.51 6.11
C LEU A 5 -11.09 -10.68 4.60
N THR A 6 -11.46 -11.85 4.11
CA THR A 6 -11.52 -12.16 2.68
C THR A 6 -12.90 -12.64 2.31
N ASP A 7 -13.45 -12.14 1.22
CA ASP A 7 -14.70 -12.58 0.62
C ASP A 7 -14.54 -12.65 -0.89
N THR A 8 -15.06 -13.72 -1.50
CA THR A 8 -15.05 -13.86 -2.96
C THR A 8 -16.47 -13.96 -3.48
N SER A 9 -16.84 -12.99 -4.30
CA SER A 9 -18.17 -12.91 -4.88
C SER A 9 -18.10 -12.35 -6.30
N ALA A 10 -18.88 -12.92 -7.22
CA ALA A 10 -18.98 -12.49 -8.61
C ALA A 10 -17.62 -12.29 -9.32
N GLY A 11 -16.68 -13.19 -9.09
CA GLY A 11 -15.33 -13.13 -9.69
C GLY A 11 -14.38 -12.08 -9.07
N VAL A 12 -14.75 -11.50 -7.94
CA VAL A 12 -13.96 -10.49 -7.24
C VAL A 12 -13.58 -11.01 -5.85
N LEU A 13 -12.28 -11.06 -5.54
CA LEU A 13 -11.79 -11.23 -4.19
C LEU A 13 -11.72 -9.87 -3.51
N THR A 14 -12.36 -9.72 -2.36
CA THR A 14 -12.25 -8.54 -1.49
C THR A 14 -11.37 -8.86 -0.30
N ILE A 15 -10.34 -8.05 -0.09
CA ILE A 15 -9.44 -8.10 1.08
C ILE A 15 -9.73 -6.88 1.93
N THR A 16 -10.27 -7.07 3.12
CA THR A 16 -10.65 -5.98 4.04
C THR A 16 -9.69 -5.92 5.22
N LEU A 17 -9.07 -4.75 5.42
CA LEU A 17 -8.34 -4.43 6.63
C LEU A 17 -9.36 -4.20 7.76
N ASN A 18 -9.36 -5.05 8.80
CA ASN A 18 -10.40 -5.13 9.81
C ASN A 18 -9.85 -4.99 11.25
N ARG A 19 -8.87 -4.12 11.44
CA ARG A 19 -8.26 -3.82 12.75
C ARG A 19 -8.47 -2.35 13.11
N VAL A 20 -9.72 -1.90 13.04
CA VAL A 20 -10.11 -0.48 13.13
C VAL A 20 -9.72 0.15 14.48
N ASP A 21 -9.81 -0.60 15.59
CA ASP A 21 -9.38 -0.20 16.93
C ASP A 21 -7.89 0.17 17.01
N LYS A 22 -7.07 -0.38 16.13
CA LYS A 22 -5.65 -0.04 15.92
C LYS A 22 -5.42 0.75 14.63
N LYS A 23 -6.45 1.43 14.14
CA LYS A 23 -6.41 2.25 12.90
C LYS A 23 -5.88 1.46 11.68
N ASN A 24 -6.20 0.17 11.60
CA ASN A 24 -5.71 -0.74 10.56
C ASN A 24 -4.18 -0.72 10.41
N SER A 25 -3.42 -0.53 11.50
CA SER A 25 -1.97 -0.72 11.47
C SER A 25 -1.64 -2.19 11.16
N ILE A 26 -0.72 -2.40 10.23
CA ILE A 26 -0.47 -3.70 9.59
C ILE A 26 0.61 -4.46 10.35
N THR A 27 0.27 -5.64 10.86
CA THR A 27 1.18 -6.59 11.52
C THR A 27 1.76 -7.60 10.53
N ALA A 28 2.80 -8.33 10.95
CA ALA A 28 3.37 -9.44 10.17
C ALA A 28 2.31 -10.51 9.83
N ALA A 29 1.39 -10.78 10.76
CA ALA A 29 0.29 -11.72 10.54
C ALA A 29 -0.68 -11.23 9.46
N MET A 30 -1.00 -9.93 9.44
CA MET A 30 -1.84 -9.33 8.39
C MET A 30 -1.15 -9.41 7.02
N TYR A 31 0.16 -9.13 6.95
CA TYR A 31 0.93 -9.30 5.71
C TYR A 31 0.90 -10.75 5.21
N ALA A 32 1.08 -11.73 6.11
CA ALA A 32 1.00 -13.14 5.77
C ALA A 32 -0.36 -13.51 5.18
N SER A 33 -1.45 -13.05 5.82
CA SER A 33 -2.82 -13.31 5.34
C SER A 33 -3.10 -12.66 3.99
N MET A 34 -2.66 -11.41 3.77
CA MET A 34 -2.82 -10.74 2.48
C MET A 34 -1.99 -11.40 1.37
N ALA A 35 -0.75 -11.82 1.68
CA ALA A 35 0.10 -12.53 0.74
C ALA A 35 -0.51 -13.87 0.32
N GLU A 36 -1.02 -14.63 1.28
CA GLU A 36 -1.71 -15.90 1.01
C GLU A 36 -2.96 -15.70 0.15
N ALA A 37 -3.78 -14.70 0.47
CA ALA A 37 -4.96 -14.37 -0.31
C ALA A 37 -4.63 -14.02 -1.77
N LEU A 38 -3.53 -13.29 -2.02
CA LEU A 38 -3.07 -12.99 -3.37
C LEU A 38 -2.57 -14.25 -4.10
N VAL A 39 -1.84 -15.15 -3.42
CA VAL A 39 -1.37 -16.40 -4.02
C VAL A 39 -2.56 -17.28 -4.45
N GLN A 40 -3.56 -17.41 -3.57
CA GLN A 40 -4.77 -18.17 -3.88
C GLN A 40 -5.56 -17.53 -5.03
N ALA A 41 -5.74 -16.20 -5.00
CA ALA A 41 -6.43 -15.47 -6.06
C ALA A 41 -5.71 -15.55 -7.42
N GLU A 42 -4.37 -15.57 -7.43
CA GLU A 42 -3.59 -15.75 -8.66
C GLU A 42 -3.87 -17.11 -9.31
N ALA A 43 -3.92 -18.16 -8.50
CA ALA A 43 -4.14 -19.54 -8.96
C ALA A 43 -5.60 -19.87 -9.30
N ASP A 44 -6.57 -19.14 -8.71
CA ASP A 44 -7.99 -19.42 -8.90
C ASP A 44 -8.54 -18.79 -10.20
N PRO A 45 -8.91 -19.58 -11.21
CA PRO A 45 -9.48 -19.07 -12.46
C PRO A 45 -10.84 -18.39 -12.29
N ALA A 46 -11.54 -18.61 -11.18
CA ALA A 46 -12.81 -17.95 -10.88
C ALA A 46 -12.63 -16.52 -10.34
N VAL A 47 -11.43 -16.16 -9.88
CA VAL A 47 -11.10 -14.80 -9.45
C VAL A 47 -10.54 -14.02 -10.64
N HIS A 48 -11.18 -12.92 -11.00
CA HIS A 48 -10.79 -12.05 -12.11
C HIS A 48 -10.24 -10.69 -11.66
N ALA A 49 -10.55 -10.26 -10.45
CA ALA A 49 -10.06 -8.99 -9.88
C ALA A 49 -9.95 -9.08 -8.35
N VAL A 50 -9.10 -8.22 -7.78
CA VAL A 50 -8.95 -8.07 -6.32
C VAL A 50 -9.28 -6.65 -5.92
N VAL A 51 -9.98 -6.47 -4.79
CA VAL A 51 -10.26 -5.17 -4.18
C VAL A 51 -9.68 -5.13 -2.77
N PHE A 52 -8.78 -4.19 -2.51
CA PHE A 52 -8.38 -3.83 -1.15
C PHE A 52 -9.28 -2.74 -0.59
N GLN A 53 -9.75 -2.90 0.63
CA GLN A 53 -10.52 -1.86 1.32
C GLN A 53 -10.23 -1.83 2.81
N GLY A 54 -10.52 -0.70 3.44
CA GLY A 54 -10.53 -0.53 4.89
C GLY A 54 -11.91 -0.15 5.39
N HIS A 55 -11.96 0.67 6.42
CA HIS A 55 -13.19 1.26 6.96
C HIS A 55 -13.42 2.66 6.35
N GLU A 56 -14.66 3.18 6.40
CA GLU A 56 -15.00 4.52 5.88
C GLU A 56 -14.22 5.68 6.53
N THR A 57 -13.62 5.46 7.70
CA THR A 57 -12.86 6.48 8.44
C THR A 57 -11.36 6.25 8.46
N ILE A 58 -10.90 5.06 8.04
CA ILE A 58 -9.47 4.69 8.07
C ILE A 58 -9.18 3.58 7.06
N PHE A 59 -8.25 3.84 6.17
CA PHE A 59 -7.71 2.78 5.33
C PHE A 59 -6.62 2.02 6.08
N SER A 60 -5.49 2.68 6.40
CA SER A 60 -4.42 2.09 7.19
C SER A 60 -3.48 3.16 7.76
N ALA A 61 -3.11 3.02 9.03
CA ALA A 61 -2.08 3.85 9.67
C ALA A 61 -0.65 3.40 9.37
N GLY A 62 -0.45 2.46 8.43
CA GLY A 62 0.87 1.93 8.09
C GLY A 62 1.27 0.72 8.93
N ASN A 63 2.56 0.45 9.06
CA ASN A 63 3.06 -0.65 9.86
C ASN A 63 2.72 -0.48 11.33
N ASP A 64 2.37 -1.59 12.00
CA ASP A 64 2.28 -1.60 13.47
C ASP A 64 3.69 -1.47 14.05
N ILE A 65 3.95 -0.34 14.72
CA ILE A 65 5.30 0.00 15.20
C ILE A 65 5.77 -1.00 16.25
N GLY A 66 4.87 -1.48 17.13
CA GLY A 66 5.23 -2.45 18.15
C GLY A 66 5.64 -3.80 17.53
N ASP A 67 4.88 -4.28 16.57
CA ASP A 67 5.19 -5.49 15.82
C ASP A 67 6.46 -5.32 14.97
N PHE A 68 6.60 -4.17 14.33
CA PHE A 68 7.74 -3.83 13.48
C PHE A 68 9.07 -3.79 14.23
N LEU A 69 9.12 -3.17 15.41
CA LEU A 69 10.34 -3.07 16.24
C LEU A 69 10.75 -4.41 16.84
N ASN A 70 9.80 -5.32 17.07
CA ASN A 70 10.04 -6.66 17.59
C ASN A 70 10.27 -7.70 16.50
N ALA A 71 10.11 -7.33 15.23
CA ALA A 71 10.30 -8.24 14.10
C ALA A 71 11.78 -8.64 13.98
N LYS A 72 12.01 -9.93 13.64
CA LYS A 72 13.34 -10.38 13.22
C LYS A 72 13.78 -9.62 11.96
N PRO A 73 15.10 -9.49 11.71
CA PRO A 73 15.59 -8.89 10.47
C PRO A 73 14.84 -9.43 9.26
N SER A 74 14.31 -8.53 8.44
CA SER A 74 13.50 -8.91 7.28
C SER A 74 14.34 -9.70 6.28
N THR A 75 13.89 -10.90 5.93
CA THR A 75 14.43 -11.70 4.84
C THR A 75 13.49 -11.61 3.64
N MET A 76 13.95 -12.03 2.46
CA MET A 76 13.12 -12.09 1.26
C MET A 76 11.88 -13.01 1.40
N ASP A 77 11.85 -13.87 2.41
CA ASP A 77 10.73 -14.75 2.75
C ASP A 77 9.86 -14.22 3.89
N SER A 78 10.19 -13.05 4.45
CA SER A 78 9.36 -12.44 5.48
C SER A 78 7.95 -12.10 4.94
N PRO A 79 6.91 -12.10 5.79
CA PRO A 79 5.54 -11.82 5.35
C PRO A 79 5.40 -10.52 4.55
N VAL A 80 6.10 -9.46 4.96
CA VAL A 80 6.09 -8.18 4.25
C VAL A 80 6.63 -8.31 2.82
N PHE A 81 7.78 -8.98 2.62
CA PHE A 81 8.35 -9.16 1.29
C PHE A 81 7.52 -10.11 0.42
N ARG A 82 6.94 -11.14 1.00
CA ARG A 82 5.99 -12.01 0.28
C ARG A 82 4.79 -11.22 -0.23
N PHE A 83 4.21 -10.36 0.60
CA PHE A 83 3.11 -9.48 0.21
C PHE A 83 3.53 -8.50 -0.88
N LEU A 84 4.62 -7.74 -0.69
CA LEU A 84 5.08 -6.74 -1.65
C LEU A 84 5.41 -7.36 -3.01
N ARG A 85 6.08 -8.50 -3.03
CA ARG A 85 6.32 -9.26 -4.25
C ARG A 85 5.00 -9.71 -4.88
N GLY A 86 4.10 -10.29 -4.08
CA GLY A 86 2.79 -10.75 -4.55
C GLY A 86 1.99 -9.66 -5.23
N ILE A 87 1.82 -8.49 -4.58
CA ILE A 87 1.04 -7.40 -5.16
C ILE A 87 1.71 -6.76 -6.38
N SER A 88 3.05 -6.66 -6.40
CA SER A 88 3.77 -6.04 -7.51
C SER A 88 3.74 -6.87 -8.80
N THR A 89 3.69 -8.20 -8.66
CA THR A 89 3.67 -9.16 -9.79
C THR A 89 2.30 -9.74 -10.09
N PHE A 90 1.27 -9.39 -9.31
CA PHE A 90 -0.08 -9.91 -9.49
C PHE A 90 -0.61 -9.64 -10.89
N SER A 91 -1.01 -10.70 -11.60
CA SER A 91 -1.33 -10.60 -13.04
C SER A 91 -2.73 -10.04 -13.31
N LYS A 92 -3.67 -10.23 -12.39
CA LYS A 92 -5.06 -9.79 -12.54
C LYS A 92 -5.24 -8.35 -12.03
N PRO A 93 -6.33 -7.65 -12.42
CA PRO A 93 -6.62 -6.30 -11.93
C PRO A 93 -6.69 -6.21 -10.40
N VAL A 94 -6.04 -5.18 -9.85
CA VAL A 94 -6.07 -4.84 -8.43
C VAL A 94 -6.67 -3.45 -8.26
N LEU A 95 -7.69 -3.35 -7.44
CA LEU A 95 -8.37 -2.10 -7.11
C LEU A 95 -8.21 -1.79 -5.63
N ALA A 96 -8.37 -0.52 -5.26
CA ALA A 96 -8.46 -0.12 -3.86
C ALA A 96 -9.64 0.85 -3.63
N ALA A 97 -10.30 0.70 -2.48
CA ALA A 97 -11.23 1.68 -1.93
C ALA A 97 -10.60 2.30 -0.66
N VAL A 98 -10.29 3.58 -0.71
CA VAL A 98 -9.51 4.27 0.32
C VAL A 98 -10.34 5.38 0.94
N CYS A 99 -10.59 5.30 2.25
CA CYS A 99 -11.25 6.34 3.02
C CYS A 99 -10.44 6.66 4.27
N GLY A 100 -10.41 7.93 4.69
CA GLY A 100 -9.60 8.38 5.81
C GLY A 100 -8.10 8.24 5.56
N PRO A 101 -7.27 8.22 6.61
CA PRO A 101 -5.82 8.13 6.50
C PRO A 101 -5.33 6.84 5.83
N ALA A 102 -4.38 6.99 4.90
CA ALA A 102 -3.54 5.96 4.30
C ALA A 102 -2.08 6.37 4.49
N VAL A 103 -1.33 5.68 5.36
CA VAL A 103 -0.01 6.11 5.82
C VAL A 103 1.04 5.04 5.50
N GLY A 104 2.22 5.46 5.05
CA GLY A 104 3.33 4.55 4.72
C GLY A 104 2.90 3.48 3.73
N ILE A 105 2.98 2.21 4.11
CA ILE A 105 2.52 1.10 3.26
C ILE A 105 1.03 1.23 2.87
N GLY A 106 0.19 1.88 3.68
CA GLY A 106 -1.19 2.19 3.30
C GLY A 106 -1.28 3.07 2.05
N THR A 107 -0.31 3.95 1.82
CA THR A 107 -0.20 4.73 0.59
C THR A 107 0.61 3.99 -0.48
N THR A 108 1.76 3.40 -0.12
CA THR A 108 2.69 2.85 -1.11
C THR A 108 2.16 1.61 -1.82
N LEU A 109 1.32 0.80 -1.16
CA LEU A 109 0.64 -0.33 -1.83
C LEU A 109 -0.27 0.13 -2.99
N LEU A 110 -0.79 1.38 -2.94
CA LEU A 110 -1.67 1.91 -3.96
C LEU A 110 -0.96 2.16 -5.30
N PHE A 111 0.36 2.33 -5.30
CA PHE A 111 1.14 2.40 -6.55
C PHE A 111 1.14 1.07 -7.32
N HIS A 112 0.83 -0.04 -6.65
CA HIS A 112 0.67 -1.35 -7.27
C HIS A 112 -0.77 -1.65 -7.68
N CYS A 113 -1.75 -0.84 -7.25
CA CYS A 113 -3.13 -0.94 -7.69
C CYS A 113 -3.32 -0.32 -9.08
N ASP A 114 -4.16 -0.97 -9.88
CA ASP A 114 -4.49 -0.50 -11.23
C ASP A 114 -5.52 0.64 -11.19
N LEU A 115 -6.46 0.59 -10.23
CA LEU A 115 -7.49 1.61 -10.01
C LEU A 115 -7.63 1.89 -8.51
N VAL A 116 -7.68 3.16 -8.13
CA VAL A 116 -7.88 3.60 -6.74
C VAL A 116 -9.09 4.53 -6.69
N TYR A 117 -10.05 4.20 -5.85
CA TYR A 117 -11.24 5.01 -5.56
C TYR A 117 -11.14 5.54 -4.14
N ALA A 118 -11.27 6.84 -3.97
CA ALA A 118 -11.08 7.49 -2.67
C ALA A 118 -12.37 8.13 -2.18
N GLY A 119 -12.59 8.08 -0.87
CA GLY A 119 -13.50 9.01 -0.20
C GLY A 119 -12.90 10.42 -0.22
N ASP A 120 -13.75 11.45 -0.21
CA ASP A 120 -13.32 12.85 -0.09
C ASP A 120 -12.59 13.14 1.24
N ASN A 121 -12.73 12.25 2.23
CA ASN A 121 -12.00 12.26 3.49
C ASN A 121 -10.64 11.56 3.45
N ALA A 122 -10.20 11.03 2.29
CA ALA A 122 -8.95 10.32 2.19
C ALA A 122 -7.74 11.27 2.31
N ALA A 123 -6.75 10.86 3.11
CA ALA A 123 -5.49 11.56 3.28
C ALA A 123 -4.33 10.56 3.17
N PHE A 124 -3.41 10.85 2.28
CA PHE A 124 -2.29 9.98 1.92
C PHE A 124 -1.00 10.57 2.48
N SER A 125 -0.12 9.74 3.02
CA SER A 125 1.21 10.21 3.45
C SER A 125 2.26 9.11 3.38
N MET A 126 3.51 9.52 3.13
CA MET A 126 4.69 8.65 3.06
C MET A 126 5.80 9.21 3.96
N PRO A 127 5.61 9.25 5.30
CA PRO A 127 6.45 10.00 6.23
C PRO A 127 7.74 9.24 6.63
N PHE A 128 8.38 8.54 5.69
CA PHE A 128 9.56 7.73 5.97
C PHE A 128 10.72 8.56 6.50
N VAL A 129 10.98 9.73 5.91
CA VAL A 129 12.06 10.64 6.35
C VAL A 129 11.84 11.17 7.76
N ASN A 130 10.57 11.33 8.18
CA ASN A 130 10.21 11.76 9.53
C ASN A 130 10.50 10.68 10.58
N LEU A 131 10.68 9.43 10.12
CA LEU A 131 11.08 8.28 10.93
C LEU A 131 12.57 7.95 10.80
N GLY A 132 13.36 8.81 10.12
CA GLY A 132 14.77 8.53 9.83
C GLY A 132 14.98 7.38 8.85
N LEU A 133 13.99 7.11 7.99
CA LEU A 133 13.95 5.99 7.05
C LEU A 133 13.84 6.46 5.60
N CYS A 134 14.07 5.56 4.65
CA CYS A 134 13.79 5.75 3.23
C CYS A 134 12.45 5.10 2.82
N PRO A 135 11.94 5.41 1.61
CA PRO A 135 10.76 4.76 1.05
C PRO A 135 10.89 3.23 0.91
N GLU A 136 9.74 2.54 0.78
CA GLU A 136 9.63 1.10 0.56
C GLU A 136 8.62 0.80 -0.57
N ALA A 137 8.39 -0.50 -0.89
CA ALA A 137 7.44 -0.95 -1.92
C ALA A 137 7.72 -0.39 -3.32
N ALA A 138 8.98 -0.12 -3.66
CA ALA A 138 9.40 0.56 -4.88
C ALA A 138 8.79 1.96 -5.07
N SER A 139 8.25 2.57 -4.01
CA SER A 139 7.63 3.89 -4.09
C SER A 139 8.61 4.99 -4.48
N SER A 140 9.93 4.85 -4.19
CA SER A 140 10.96 5.77 -4.68
C SER A 140 11.10 5.79 -6.21
N TYR A 141 10.62 4.75 -6.89
CA TYR A 141 10.55 4.67 -8.35
C TYR A 141 9.13 4.97 -8.88
N LEU A 142 8.11 4.35 -8.27
CA LEU A 142 6.74 4.42 -8.78
C LEU A 142 6.08 5.78 -8.56
N ALA A 143 6.37 6.46 -7.43
CA ALA A 143 5.79 7.77 -7.16
C ALA A 143 6.24 8.82 -8.20
N PRO A 144 7.55 9.00 -8.52
CA PRO A 144 7.96 9.90 -9.60
C PRO A 144 7.35 9.57 -10.96
N GLN A 145 7.16 8.29 -11.28
CA GLN A 145 6.54 7.86 -12.54
C GLN A 145 5.06 8.25 -12.62
N ARG A 146 4.33 8.14 -11.51
CA ARG A 146 2.89 8.42 -11.49
C ARG A 146 2.56 9.89 -11.25
N MET A 147 3.29 10.54 -10.35
CA MET A 147 3.00 11.89 -9.86
C MET A 147 3.84 12.99 -10.53
N GLY A 148 4.90 12.61 -11.25
CA GLY A 148 5.99 13.51 -11.64
C GLY A 148 6.96 13.76 -10.47
N TYR A 149 8.24 14.05 -10.82
CA TYR A 149 9.31 14.15 -9.82
C TYR A 149 9.05 15.21 -8.74
N GLY A 150 8.56 16.40 -9.11
CA GLY A 150 8.35 17.50 -8.15
C GLY A 150 7.35 17.13 -7.05
N ARG A 151 6.18 16.62 -7.41
CA ARG A 151 5.15 16.19 -6.44
C ARG A 151 5.58 14.97 -5.63
N ALA A 152 6.26 14.03 -6.27
CA ALA A 152 6.82 12.88 -5.55
C ALA A 152 7.91 13.30 -4.55
N ALA A 153 8.75 14.27 -4.91
CA ALA A 153 9.78 14.83 -4.03
C ALA A 153 9.13 15.53 -2.83
N GLU A 154 8.10 16.34 -3.04
CA GLU A 154 7.34 16.96 -1.97
C GLU A 154 6.76 15.91 -1.00
N ALA A 155 6.05 14.91 -1.52
CA ALA A 155 5.44 13.86 -0.70
C ALA A 155 6.46 12.98 0.06
N LEU A 156 7.62 12.66 -0.56
CA LEU A 156 8.62 11.75 0.01
C LEU A 156 9.67 12.45 0.86
N LEU A 157 10.08 13.70 0.52
CA LEU A 157 11.13 14.42 1.23
C LEU A 157 10.58 15.26 2.38
N LEU A 158 9.37 15.84 2.26
CA LEU A 158 8.72 16.53 3.37
C LEU A 158 7.95 15.55 4.26
N GLY A 159 7.46 14.43 3.70
CA GLY A 159 6.68 13.44 4.43
C GLY A 159 5.33 13.98 4.94
N GLU A 160 4.84 15.07 4.33
CA GLU A 160 3.57 15.69 4.68
C GLU A 160 2.39 14.97 4.02
N PRO A 161 1.21 14.99 4.64
CA PRO A 161 0.01 14.41 4.03
C PRO A 161 -0.50 15.25 2.87
N PHE A 162 -1.04 14.58 1.84
CA PHE A 162 -1.80 15.19 0.76
C PHE A 162 -3.21 14.58 0.68
N LEU A 163 -4.19 15.39 0.30
CA LEU A 163 -5.61 15.03 0.33
C LEU A 163 -6.07 14.38 -0.98
N ALA A 164 -7.32 13.92 -0.99
CA ALA A 164 -7.92 13.18 -2.09
C ALA A 164 -7.84 13.95 -3.43
N GLU A 165 -8.09 15.26 -3.43
CA GLU A 165 -8.05 16.10 -4.62
C GLU A 165 -6.63 16.15 -5.23
N ALA A 166 -5.62 16.38 -4.38
CA ALA A 166 -4.22 16.35 -4.82
C ALA A 166 -3.84 14.95 -5.34
N ALA A 167 -4.29 13.89 -4.68
CA ALA A 167 -4.05 12.51 -5.13
C ALA A 167 -4.71 12.20 -6.49
N LEU A 168 -5.89 12.78 -6.76
CA LEU A 168 -6.56 12.70 -8.06
C LEU A 168 -5.75 13.44 -9.14
N GLU A 169 -5.33 14.68 -8.88
CA GLU A 169 -4.49 15.46 -9.79
C GLU A 169 -3.13 14.81 -10.08
N MET A 170 -2.56 14.14 -9.09
CA MET A 170 -1.32 13.38 -9.20
C MET A 170 -1.47 12.04 -9.95
N GLY A 171 -2.70 11.61 -10.24
CA GLY A 171 -2.98 10.34 -10.90
C GLY A 171 -2.85 9.11 -9.99
N LEU A 172 -2.72 9.28 -8.66
CA LEU A 172 -2.77 8.17 -7.71
C LEU A 172 -4.20 7.66 -7.54
N VAL A 173 -5.18 8.58 -7.47
CA VAL A 173 -6.60 8.29 -7.34
C VAL A 173 -7.29 8.43 -8.69
N SER A 174 -8.19 7.48 -9.02
CA SER A 174 -8.95 7.47 -10.27
C SER A 174 -10.26 8.28 -10.17
N ARG A 175 -10.88 8.29 -8.99
CA ARG A 175 -12.12 9.05 -8.69
C ARG A 175 -12.25 9.32 -7.20
N ILE A 176 -12.89 10.44 -6.87
CA ILE A 176 -13.31 10.80 -5.52
C ILE A 176 -14.82 10.70 -5.43
N VAL A 177 -15.33 10.17 -4.32
CA VAL A 177 -16.76 10.02 -4.01
C VAL A 177 -16.97 10.21 -2.50
N PRO A 178 -18.21 10.35 -2.00
CA PRO A 178 -18.46 10.29 -0.56
C PRO A 178 -17.89 8.98 0.05
N PRO A 179 -17.37 9.00 1.29
CA PRO A 179 -16.75 7.82 1.90
C PRO A 179 -17.63 6.57 1.91
N SER A 180 -18.94 6.75 2.16
CA SER A 180 -19.93 5.66 2.13
C SER A 180 -20.11 5.01 0.76
N GLU A 181 -19.64 5.64 -0.31
CA GLU A 181 -19.78 5.13 -1.68
C GLU A 181 -18.50 4.48 -2.23
N ALA A 182 -17.35 4.72 -1.61
CA ALA A 182 -16.04 4.33 -2.17
C ALA A 182 -15.91 2.80 -2.34
N ALA A 183 -16.25 2.04 -1.30
CA ALA A 183 -16.22 0.58 -1.37
C ALA A 183 -17.20 0.03 -2.43
N ALA A 184 -18.42 0.53 -2.45
CA ALA A 184 -19.43 0.11 -3.43
C ALA A 184 -19.01 0.48 -4.86
N LEU A 185 -18.34 1.63 -5.07
CA LEU A 185 -17.83 2.01 -6.37
C LEU A 185 -16.72 1.05 -6.82
N ALA A 186 -15.74 0.77 -5.95
CA ALA A 186 -14.65 -0.17 -6.26
C ALA A 186 -15.20 -1.55 -6.63
N GLN A 187 -16.18 -2.07 -5.86
CA GLN A 187 -16.84 -3.35 -6.15
C GLN A 187 -17.55 -3.35 -7.51
N ARG A 188 -18.34 -2.32 -7.82
CA ARG A 188 -19.00 -2.20 -9.13
C ARG A 188 -17.98 -2.18 -10.29
N GLN A 189 -16.84 -1.51 -10.12
CA GLN A 189 -15.83 -1.48 -11.18
C GLN A 189 -15.08 -2.81 -11.29
N ALA A 190 -14.78 -3.47 -10.16
CA ALA A 190 -14.18 -4.82 -10.17
C ALA A 190 -15.11 -5.85 -10.84
N GLN A 191 -16.41 -5.80 -10.57
CA GLN A 191 -17.41 -6.67 -11.25
C GLN A 191 -17.47 -6.40 -12.77
N LYS A 192 -17.34 -5.13 -13.22
CA LYS A 192 -17.24 -4.83 -14.64
C LYS A 192 -15.98 -5.42 -15.28
N LEU A 193 -14.87 -5.47 -14.55
CA LEU A 193 -13.64 -6.13 -14.97
C LEU A 193 -13.86 -7.66 -14.97
N ALA A 194 -14.46 -8.21 -13.94
CA ALA A 194 -14.73 -9.65 -13.84
C ALA A 194 -15.63 -10.19 -14.95
N ALA A 195 -16.48 -9.34 -15.51
CA ALA A 195 -17.32 -9.69 -16.68
C ALA A 195 -16.58 -9.68 -18.02
N LYS A 196 -15.29 -9.33 -18.04
CA LYS A 196 -14.46 -9.32 -19.28
C LYS A 196 -13.65 -10.61 -19.39
N PRO A 197 -13.17 -10.95 -20.63
CA PRO A 197 -12.27 -12.08 -20.80
C PRO A 197 -10.99 -11.92 -19.97
N LEU A 198 -10.75 -12.85 -19.03
CA LEU A 198 -9.62 -12.79 -18.10
C LEU A 198 -8.28 -12.68 -18.84
N GLY A 199 -8.07 -13.49 -19.89
CA GLY A 199 -6.84 -13.46 -20.67
C GLY A 199 -6.55 -12.09 -21.29
N SER A 200 -7.59 -11.35 -21.71
CA SER A 200 -7.44 -10.00 -22.25
C SER A 200 -7.04 -8.98 -21.17
N LEU A 201 -7.58 -9.11 -19.96
CA LEU A 201 -7.22 -8.26 -18.82
C LEU A 201 -5.78 -8.49 -18.40
N VAL A 202 -5.38 -9.76 -18.24
CA VAL A 202 -4.02 -10.16 -17.86
C VAL A 202 -3.00 -9.67 -18.89
N GLU A 203 -3.26 -9.90 -20.19
CA GLU A 203 -2.34 -9.48 -21.26
C GLU A 203 -2.26 -7.95 -21.36
N THR A 204 -3.37 -7.24 -21.25
CA THR A 204 -3.38 -5.78 -21.24
C THR A 204 -2.54 -5.23 -20.09
N LYS A 205 -2.75 -5.74 -18.85
CA LYS A 205 -1.97 -5.33 -17.68
C LYS A 205 -0.48 -5.66 -17.85
N ARG A 206 -0.15 -6.85 -18.36
CA ARG A 206 1.22 -7.24 -18.67
C ARG A 206 1.90 -6.24 -19.61
N LEU A 207 1.22 -5.86 -20.72
CA LEU A 207 1.74 -4.89 -21.69
C LEU A 207 1.91 -3.49 -21.08
N MET A 208 0.96 -3.04 -20.26
CA MET A 208 1.05 -1.75 -19.55
C MET A 208 2.22 -1.68 -18.57
N LYS A 209 2.62 -2.81 -17.96
CA LYS A 209 3.74 -2.92 -17.02
C LYS A 209 5.05 -3.39 -17.68
N LEU A 210 5.06 -3.57 -19.01
CA LEU A 210 6.24 -4.05 -19.74
C LEU A 210 7.42 -3.10 -19.52
N GLY A 211 8.57 -3.66 -19.14
CA GLY A 211 9.79 -2.90 -18.82
C GLY A 211 9.84 -2.32 -17.40
N GLN A 212 8.77 -2.47 -16.61
CA GLN A 212 8.77 -1.99 -15.22
C GLN A 212 8.97 -3.11 -14.19
N VAL A 213 8.61 -4.34 -14.47
CA VAL A 213 8.57 -5.45 -13.50
C VAL A 213 9.94 -5.69 -12.87
N GLU A 214 10.99 -5.82 -13.68
CA GLU A 214 12.35 -6.04 -13.20
C GLU A 214 12.89 -4.82 -12.45
N VAL A 215 12.59 -3.61 -12.93
CA VAL A 215 13.01 -2.36 -12.28
C VAL A 215 12.35 -2.22 -10.90
N VAL A 216 11.06 -2.52 -10.80
CA VAL A 216 10.32 -2.52 -9.52
C VAL A 216 10.90 -3.55 -8.56
N ALA A 217 11.15 -4.77 -9.01
CA ALA A 217 11.74 -5.82 -8.17
C ALA A 217 13.14 -5.41 -7.65
N GLN A 218 14.00 -4.88 -8.52
CA GLN A 218 15.32 -4.39 -8.13
C GLN A 218 15.23 -3.21 -7.16
N ARG A 219 14.29 -2.27 -7.39
CA ARG A 219 14.09 -1.12 -6.52
C ARG A 219 13.63 -1.55 -5.13
N MET A 220 12.73 -2.50 -5.00
CA MET A 220 12.32 -3.04 -3.69
C MET A 220 13.50 -3.65 -2.93
N VAL A 221 14.42 -4.34 -3.61
CA VAL A 221 15.64 -4.87 -2.97
C VAL A 221 16.56 -3.72 -2.49
N GLN A 222 16.78 -2.70 -3.32
CA GLN A 222 17.61 -1.54 -2.97
C GLN A 222 17.04 -0.75 -1.79
N GLU A 223 15.71 -0.51 -1.82
CA GLU A 223 15.01 0.14 -0.72
C GLU A 223 15.10 -0.67 0.57
N ALA A 224 14.88 -1.98 0.50
CA ALA A 224 14.98 -2.87 1.65
C ALA A 224 16.36 -2.87 2.31
N GLN A 225 17.44 -2.87 1.50
CA GLN A 225 18.81 -2.78 1.99
C GLN A 225 19.07 -1.45 2.70
N SER A 226 18.64 -0.33 2.09
CA SER A 226 18.78 1.00 2.66
C SER A 226 17.94 1.15 3.92
N PHE A 227 16.69 0.71 3.88
CA PHE A 227 15.75 0.74 5.00
C PHE A 227 16.28 -0.05 6.20
N GLY A 228 16.75 -1.29 5.98
CA GLY A 228 17.33 -2.13 7.03
C GLY A 228 18.57 -1.52 7.67
N ARG A 229 19.46 -0.86 6.89
CA ARG A 229 20.59 -0.12 7.41
C ARG A 229 20.14 1.07 8.24
N MET A 230 19.25 1.93 7.69
CA MET A 230 18.77 3.14 8.36
C MET A 230 18.00 2.83 9.64
N LEU A 231 17.31 1.71 9.70
CA LEU A 231 16.59 1.27 10.89
C LEU A 231 17.52 1.07 12.12
N ALA A 232 18.78 0.75 11.89
CA ALA A 232 19.79 0.60 12.93
C ALA A 232 20.47 1.93 13.32
N GLU A 233 20.26 3.00 12.56
CA GLU A 233 20.91 4.30 12.76
C GLU A 233 20.26 5.12 13.91
N PRO A 234 20.99 6.07 14.50
CA PRO A 234 20.49 6.91 15.61
C PRO A 234 19.21 7.67 15.26
N ALA A 235 19.04 8.14 14.02
CA ALA A 235 17.88 8.89 13.57
C ALA A 235 16.59 8.09 13.70
N ALA A 236 16.59 6.84 13.25
CA ALA A 236 15.41 5.97 13.39
C ALA A 236 15.10 5.68 14.85
N ARG A 237 16.11 5.42 15.68
CA ARG A 237 15.92 5.20 17.12
C ARG A 237 15.29 6.41 17.80
N GLU A 238 15.80 7.62 17.53
CA GLU A 238 15.22 8.86 18.06
C GLU A 238 13.76 9.01 17.62
N ALA A 239 13.48 8.84 16.33
CA ALA A 239 12.13 8.99 15.80
C ALA A 239 11.13 8.01 16.45
N PHE A 240 11.50 6.74 16.59
CA PHE A 240 10.66 5.75 17.25
C PHE A 240 10.48 6.01 18.76
N THR A 241 11.57 6.41 19.44
CA THR A 241 11.49 6.80 20.86
C THR A 241 10.55 7.99 21.03
N ALA A 242 10.73 9.03 20.23
CA ALA A 242 9.89 10.22 20.25
C ALA A 242 8.42 9.90 19.98
N PHE A 243 8.15 8.99 19.04
CA PHE A 243 6.79 8.52 18.75
C PHE A 243 6.16 7.81 19.97
N MET A 244 6.89 6.91 20.61
CA MET A 244 6.41 6.20 21.82
C MET A 244 6.17 7.16 23.00
N GLU A 245 7.01 8.18 23.13
CA GLU A 245 6.92 9.23 24.15
C GLU A 245 5.93 10.35 23.78
N LYS A 246 5.30 10.29 22.59
CA LYS A 246 4.37 11.31 22.05
C LYS A 246 4.97 12.73 22.00
N ARG A 247 6.25 12.84 21.68
CA ARG A 247 6.97 14.11 21.46
C ARG A 247 7.48 14.21 20.02
N LYS A 248 7.94 15.38 19.61
CA LYS A 248 8.64 15.54 18.33
C LYS A 248 10.06 14.97 18.43
N PRO A 249 10.58 14.31 17.37
CA PRO A 249 11.97 13.87 17.33
C PRO A 249 12.91 15.08 17.26
N ASP A 250 14.10 14.96 17.85
CA ASP A 250 15.15 15.97 17.82
C ASP A 250 16.39 15.41 17.10
N PHE A 251 16.47 15.67 15.82
CA PHE A 251 17.57 15.21 14.97
C PHE A 251 18.82 16.11 15.05
N SER A 252 18.79 17.22 15.77
CA SER A 252 19.92 18.16 15.86
C SER A 252 21.13 17.62 16.63
N LYS A 253 20.95 16.51 17.34
CA LYS A 253 21.96 15.86 18.17
C LYS A 253 22.53 14.57 17.59
N ILE A 254 22.21 14.27 16.33
CA ILE A 254 22.54 13.01 15.66
C ILE A 254 23.55 13.27 14.55
#